data_28a1f5cebdf571cdd06b439e452073bc
#
_entry.id   28a1f5cebdf571cdd06b439e452073bc
#
_cell.length_a   1.000
_cell.length_b   1.000
_cell.length_c   1.000
_cell.angle_alpha   90.00
_cell.angle_beta   90.00
_cell.angle_gamma   90.00
#
_symmetry.space_group_name_H-M   'P 1'
#
loop_
_entity.id
_entity.type
_entity.pdbx_description
1 polymer ?
#
loop_
_entity_poly.entity_id
_entity_poly.type
_entity_poly.pdbx_seq_one_letter_code
_entity_poly.pdbx_strand_id
1 'polypeptide(L)'
;MKPFKPWLSFPDLLRRLRDRGLAVENQAAALDYMERIGYYRLSGYWYPLREMDKAASNALGKPVRADSFIPGSRFEDVVRLYVFDKKLRLLALDALERIEMAVRVDVAHLLGEVDPLAHENPACLHGNFTK
;
A
#
# COMPACT_ATOMS: atom_id res chain seq x y z
N MET A 1 -25.50 5.64 -14.57
CA MET A 1 -25.32 5.49 -13.11
C MET A 1 -24.52 4.23 -12.84
N LYS A 2 -23.36 4.29 -12.17
CA LYS A 2 -22.69 3.07 -11.73
C LYS A 2 -23.58 2.38 -10.70
N PRO A 3 -23.83 1.05 -10.82
CA PRO A 3 -24.67 0.35 -9.85
C PRO A 3 -24.05 0.47 -8.45
N PHE A 4 -24.87 0.87 -7.50
CA PHE A 4 -24.47 0.94 -6.09
C PHE A 4 -24.11 -0.46 -5.61
N LYS A 5 -22.89 -0.63 -5.08
CA LYS A 5 -22.46 -1.93 -4.51
C LYS A 5 -23.11 -2.10 -3.14
N PRO A 6 -23.90 -3.16 -2.92
CA PRO A 6 -24.52 -3.40 -1.61
C PRO A 6 -23.44 -3.62 -0.54
N TRP A 7 -23.77 -3.22 0.68
CA TRP A 7 -22.97 -3.57 1.84
C TRP A 7 -23.00 -5.10 2.06
N LEU A 8 -21.86 -5.69 2.40
CA LEU A 8 -21.72 -7.11 2.71
C LEU A 8 -21.03 -7.28 4.06
N SER A 9 -21.47 -8.27 4.83
CA SER A 9 -20.81 -8.66 6.08
C SER A 9 -19.43 -9.29 5.80
N PHE A 10 -18.54 -9.32 6.81
CA PHE A 10 -17.23 -9.99 6.64
C PHE A 10 -17.37 -11.48 6.28
N PRO A 11 -18.30 -12.27 6.87
CA PRO A 11 -18.52 -13.63 6.41
C PRO A 11 -18.96 -13.74 4.94
N ASP A 12 -19.79 -12.82 4.44
CA ASP A 12 -20.22 -12.82 3.05
C ASP A 12 -19.08 -12.41 2.11
N LEU A 13 -18.26 -11.45 2.53
CA LEU A 13 -17.05 -11.06 1.79
C LEU A 13 -16.06 -12.22 1.71
N LEU A 14 -15.87 -12.97 2.79
CA LEU A 14 -14.99 -14.15 2.81
C LEU A 14 -15.54 -15.28 1.92
N ARG A 15 -16.85 -15.54 1.98
CA ARG A 15 -17.51 -16.48 1.07
C ARG A 15 -17.27 -16.10 -0.39
N ARG A 16 -17.44 -14.83 -0.73
CA ARG A 16 -17.19 -14.32 -2.09
C ARG A 16 -15.75 -14.53 -2.55
N LEU A 17 -14.76 -14.43 -1.68
CA LEU A 17 -13.36 -14.73 -2.02
C LEU A 17 -13.16 -16.22 -2.30
N ARG A 18 -13.78 -17.08 -1.50
CA ARG A 18 -13.73 -18.55 -1.72
C ARG A 18 -14.43 -18.95 -3.02
N ASP A 19 -15.58 -18.38 -3.33
CA ASP A 19 -16.32 -18.63 -4.57
C ASP A 19 -15.51 -18.22 -5.82
N ARG A 20 -14.58 -17.29 -5.68
CA ARG A 20 -13.63 -16.84 -6.71
C ARG A 20 -12.37 -17.69 -6.79
N GLY A 21 -12.22 -18.70 -5.94
CA GLY A 21 -11.10 -19.65 -5.95
C GLY A 21 -9.97 -19.36 -4.97
N LEU A 22 -10.14 -18.41 -4.03
CA LEU A 22 -9.15 -18.18 -2.97
C LEU A 22 -9.32 -19.24 -1.86
N ALA A 23 -8.33 -20.09 -1.66
CA ALA A 23 -8.34 -21.06 -0.57
C ALA A 23 -8.19 -20.35 0.79
N VAL A 24 -8.94 -20.79 1.78
CA VAL A 24 -8.92 -20.28 3.16
C VAL A 24 -8.84 -21.46 4.10
N GLU A 25 -7.70 -21.67 4.74
CA GLU A 25 -7.47 -22.80 5.66
C GLU A 25 -8.10 -22.53 7.02
N ASN A 26 -7.92 -21.33 7.55
CA ASN A 26 -8.45 -20.93 8.85
C ASN A 26 -9.45 -19.77 8.68
N GLN A 27 -10.74 -20.11 8.68
CA GLN A 27 -11.81 -19.13 8.50
C GLN A 27 -11.88 -18.11 9.64
N ALA A 28 -11.67 -18.54 10.89
CA ALA A 28 -11.74 -17.64 12.04
C ALA A 28 -10.61 -16.60 12.00
N ALA A 29 -9.39 -17.03 11.68
CA ALA A 29 -8.25 -16.13 11.50
C ALA A 29 -8.47 -15.18 10.31
N ALA A 30 -9.02 -15.66 9.20
CA ALA A 30 -9.30 -14.83 8.05
C ALA A 30 -10.32 -13.72 8.36
N LEU A 31 -11.37 -14.03 9.10
CA LEU A 31 -12.34 -13.05 9.57
C LEU A 31 -11.70 -12.01 10.50
N ASP A 32 -10.89 -12.43 11.48
CA ASP A 32 -10.16 -11.52 12.38
C ASP A 32 -9.25 -10.55 11.58
N TYR A 33 -8.52 -11.05 10.59
CA TYR A 33 -7.71 -10.19 9.72
C TYR A 33 -8.56 -9.21 8.91
N MET A 34 -9.71 -9.65 8.38
CA MET A 34 -10.61 -8.78 7.63
C MET A 34 -11.23 -7.69 8.51
N GLU A 35 -11.55 -7.99 9.76
CA GLU A 35 -12.08 -7.02 10.72
C GLU A 35 -11.03 -5.99 11.14
N ARG A 36 -9.80 -6.41 11.44
CA ARG A 36 -8.73 -5.54 11.93
C ARG A 36 -8.05 -4.72 10.83
N ILE A 37 -7.87 -5.29 9.64
CA ILE A 37 -7.13 -4.66 8.55
C ILE A 37 -8.09 -4.03 7.53
N GLY A 38 -9.23 -4.65 7.32
CA GLY A 38 -10.23 -4.26 6.34
C GLY A 38 -10.09 -4.97 5.00
N TYR A 39 -11.25 -5.33 4.43
CA TYR A 39 -11.34 -6.01 3.15
C TYR A 39 -10.63 -5.25 2.01
N TYR A 40 -10.89 -3.94 1.89
CA TYR A 40 -10.31 -3.13 0.81
C TYR A 40 -8.79 -3.00 0.91
N ARG A 41 -8.25 -2.90 2.12
CA ARG A 41 -6.81 -2.86 2.31
C ARG A 41 -6.16 -4.18 1.94
N LEU A 42 -6.73 -5.30 2.35
CA LEU A 42 -6.26 -6.62 1.96
C LEU A 42 -6.40 -6.88 0.46
N SER A 43 -7.37 -6.23 -0.20
CA SER A 43 -7.59 -6.42 -1.64
C SER A 43 -6.40 -6.01 -2.51
N GLY A 44 -5.59 -5.07 -2.06
CA GLY A 44 -4.34 -4.72 -2.73
C GLY A 44 -3.32 -5.85 -2.74
N TYR A 45 -3.31 -6.68 -1.70
CA TYR A 45 -2.36 -7.78 -1.54
C TYR A 45 -2.79 -9.07 -2.24
N TRP A 46 -4.09 -9.32 -2.42
CA TRP A 46 -4.54 -10.45 -3.24
C TRP A 46 -4.74 -10.11 -4.72
N TYR A 47 -4.68 -8.82 -5.11
CA TYR A 47 -4.82 -8.42 -6.49
C TYR A 47 -3.81 -9.12 -7.44
N PRO A 48 -2.51 -9.28 -7.08
CA PRO A 48 -1.56 -10.03 -7.89
C PRO A 48 -1.88 -11.51 -8.05
N LEU A 49 -2.67 -12.10 -7.15
CA LEU A 49 -3.08 -13.51 -7.17
C LEU A 49 -4.30 -13.77 -8.06
N ARG A 50 -4.88 -12.74 -8.67
CA ARG A 50 -5.97 -12.89 -9.64
C ARG A 50 -5.42 -13.34 -10.98
N GLU A 51 -6.21 -14.13 -11.69
CA GLU A 51 -5.90 -14.54 -13.07
C GLU A 51 -5.82 -13.32 -14.00
N MET A 52 -5.04 -13.48 -15.09
CA MET A 52 -4.99 -12.48 -16.15
C MET A 52 -6.16 -12.70 -17.11
N ASP A 53 -6.97 -11.67 -17.28
CA ASP A 53 -7.97 -11.64 -18.34
C ASP A 53 -7.28 -11.26 -19.66
N LYS A 54 -6.92 -12.27 -20.45
CA LYS A 54 -6.22 -12.08 -21.72
C LYS A 54 -7.08 -11.33 -22.76
N ALA A 55 -8.40 -11.62 -22.79
CA ALA A 55 -9.30 -10.99 -23.74
C ALA A 55 -9.47 -9.48 -23.44
N ALA A 56 -9.77 -9.14 -22.17
CA ALA A 56 -9.88 -7.76 -21.75
C ALA A 56 -8.53 -7.03 -21.83
N SER A 57 -7.41 -7.69 -21.54
CA SER A 57 -6.07 -7.11 -21.65
C SER A 57 -5.73 -6.75 -23.10
N ASN A 58 -6.02 -7.61 -24.05
CA ASN A 58 -5.81 -7.34 -25.47
C ASN A 58 -6.72 -6.22 -25.98
N ALA A 59 -7.98 -6.22 -25.57
CA ALA A 59 -8.93 -5.17 -25.97
C ALA A 59 -8.56 -3.78 -25.45
N LEU A 60 -7.97 -3.69 -24.25
CA LEU A 60 -7.65 -2.43 -23.59
C LEU A 60 -6.17 -2.02 -23.74
N GLY A 61 -5.33 -2.85 -24.33
CA GLY A 61 -3.89 -2.59 -24.49
C GLY A 61 -3.13 -2.46 -23.15
N LYS A 62 -3.68 -2.97 -22.05
CA LYS A 62 -3.08 -2.95 -20.71
C LYS A 62 -3.47 -4.19 -19.92
N PRO A 63 -2.64 -4.64 -18.95
CA PRO A 63 -2.94 -5.78 -18.10
C PRO A 63 -4.27 -5.61 -17.33
N VAL A 64 -5.20 -6.54 -17.51
CA VAL A 64 -6.46 -6.61 -16.78
C VAL A 64 -6.52 -7.92 -16.01
N ARG A 65 -6.90 -7.86 -14.74
CA ARG A 65 -7.09 -9.03 -13.89
C ARG A 65 -8.55 -9.42 -13.83
N ALA A 66 -8.82 -10.70 -14.00
CA ALA A 66 -10.15 -11.29 -13.78
C ALA A 66 -10.55 -11.24 -12.30
N ASP A 67 -11.78 -11.58 -12.02
CA ASP A 67 -12.26 -11.69 -10.63
C ASP A 67 -11.88 -13.04 -9.98
N SER A 68 -11.54 -14.06 -10.78
CA SER A 68 -11.05 -15.36 -10.34
C SER A 68 -9.60 -15.30 -9.86
N PHE A 69 -9.24 -16.21 -8.95
CA PHE A 69 -7.88 -16.36 -8.44
C PHE A 69 -7.13 -17.48 -9.19
N ILE A 70 -5.83 -17.30 -9.29
CA ILE A 70 -4.93 -18.33 -9.82
C ILE A 70 -5.06 -19.59 -8.95
N PRO A 71 -5.19 -20.79 -9.53
CA PRO A 71 -5.27 -22.03 -8.78
C PRO A 71 -4.14 -22.16 -7.76
N GLY A 72 -4.48 -22.56 -6.53
CA GLY A 72 -3.52 -22.66 -5.43
C GLY A 72 -3.28 -21.37 -4.64
N SER A 73 -3.90 -20.24 -5.02
CA SER A 73 -3.85 -19.01 -4.23
C SER A 73 -4.52 -19.19 -2.87
N ARG A 74 -3.87 -18.70 -1.81
CA ARG A 74 -4.32 -18.88 -0.43
C ARG A 74 -4.42 -17.55 0.29
N PHE A 75 -5.39 -17.42 1.18
CA PHE A 75 -5.56 -16.21 2.03
C PHE A 75 -4.35 -16.00 2.95
N GLU A 76 -3.74 -17.08 3.44
CA GLU A 76 -2.56 -17.05 4.27
C GLU A 76 -1.36 -16.38 3.58
N ASP A 77 -1.21 -16.56 2.26
CA ASP A 77 -0.15 -15.90 1.49
C ASP A 77 -0.40 -14.40 1.35
N VAL A 78 -1.65 -13.99 1.27
CA VAL A 78 -2.04 -12.56 1.31
C VAL A 78 -1.64 -11.93 2.64
N VAL A 79 -1.91 -12.62 3.75
CA VAL A 79 -1.53 -12.14 5.10
C VAL A 79 -0.01 -12.08 5.26
N ARG A 80 0.72 -13.08 4.76
CA ARG A 80 2.20 -13.06 4.77
C ARG A 80 2.75 -11.87 4.00
N LEU A 81 2.21 -11.58 2.83
CA LEU A 81 2.61 -10.43 2.02
C LEU A 81 2.30 -9.10 2.73
N TYR A 82 1.13 -8.98 3.36
CA TYR A 82 0.77 -7.82 4.16
C TYR A 82 1.73 -7.60 5.33
N VAL A 83 2.08 -8.67 6.08
CA VAL A 83 3.01 -8.60 7.20
C VAL A 83 4.42 -8.24 6.73
N PHE A 84 4.88 -8.82 5.62
CA PHE A 84 6.15 -8.48 5.00
C PHE A 84 6.21 -6.99 4.63
N ASP A 85 5.23 -6.49 3.91
CA ASP A 85 5.14 -5.09 3.49
C ASP A 85 5.10 -4.14 4.70
N LYS A 86 4.37 -4.50 5.77
CA LYS A 86 4.36 -3.73 7.02
C LYS A 86 5.77 -3.65 7.64
N LYS A 87 6.48 -4.77 7.73
CA LYS A 87 7.84 -4.81 8.28
C LYS A 87 8.82 -4.01 7.42
N LEU A 88 8.73 -4.16 6.10
CA LEU A 88 9.57 -3.41 5.15
C LEU A 88 9.36 -1.89 5.29
N ARG A 89 8.11 -1.45 5.39
CA ARG A 89 7.81 -0.02 5.62
C ARG A 89 8.40 0.50 6.93
N LEU A 90 8.33 -0.27 8.02
CA LEU A 90 8.91 0.14 9.29
C LEU A 90 10.43 0.31 9.20
N LEU A 91 11.13 -0.62 8.53
CA LEU A 91 12.57 -0.51 8.29
C LEU A 91 12.91 0.68 7.39
N ALA A 92 12.12 0.91 6.34
CA ALA A 92 12.32 2.05 5.45
C ALA A 92 12.09 3.39 6.16
N LEU A 93 11.09 3.48 7.03
CA LEU A 93 10.82 4.68 7.84
C LEU A 93 11.96 4.98 8.80
N ASP A 94 12.52 3.97 9.49
CA ASP A 94 13.69 4.14 10.36
C ASP A 94 14.91 4.67 9.57
N ALA A 95 15.17 4.11 8.40
CA ALA A 95 16.26 4.58 7.54
C ALA A 95 16.03 6.03 7.04
N LEU A 96 14.79 6.34 6.62
CA LEU A 96 14.43 7.68 6.15
C LEU A 96 14.54 8.72 7.26
N GLU A 97 14.14 8.41 8.48
CA GLU A 97 14.28 9.28 9.63
C GLU A 97 15.76 9.65 9.87
N ARG A 98 16.67 8.67 9.81
CA ARG A 98 18.11 8.92 9.97
C ARG A 98 18.67 9.81 8.87
N ILE A 99 18.25 9.58 7.61
CA ILE A 99 18.66 10.42 6.48
C ILE A 99 18.10 11.83 6.65
N GLU A 100 16.84 11.97 7.01
CA GLU A 100 16.20 13.26 7.23
C GLU A 100 16.94 14.07 8.31
N MET A 101 17.25 13.42 9.46
CA MET A 101 17.99 14.08 10.54
C MET A 101 19.39 14.51 10.12
N ALA A 102 20.12 13.65 9.40
CA ALA A 102 21.45 14.00 8.89
C ALA A 102 21.40 15.19 7.95
N VAL A 103 20.48 15.18 6.98
CA VAL A 103 20.30 16.29 6.04
C VAL A 103 19.90 17.58 6.75
N ARG A 104 19.01 17.51 7.75
CA ARG A 104 18.62 18.70 8.54
C ARG A 104 19.81 19.30 9.27
N VAL A 105 20.65 18.46 9.91
CA VAL A 105 21.85 18.91 10.62
C VAL A 105 22.84 19.55 9.66
N ASP A 106 23.12 18.90 8.52
CA ASP A 106 24.06 19.42 7.52
C ASP A 106 23.58 20.76 6.94
N VAL A 107 22.30 20.85 6.58
CA VAL A 107 21.70 22.09 6.05
C VAL A 107 21.75 23.21 7.09
N ALA A 108 21.38 22.93 8.34
CA ALA A 108 21.42 23.91 9.41
C ALA A 108 22.85 24.40 9.68
N HIS A 109 23.82 23.49 9.66
CA HIS A 109 25.24 23.83 9.88
C HIS A 109 25.80 24.69 8.74
N LEU A 110 25.58 24.29 7.49
CA LEU A 110 26.03 25.04 6.32
C LEU A 110 25.39 26.44 6.19
N LEU A 111 24.09 26.52 6.44
CA LEU A 111 23.40 27.80 6.43
C LEU A 111 23.86 28.72 7.60
N GLY A 112 24.05 28.14 8.78
CA GLY A 112 24.50 28.87 9.95
C GLY A 112 25.93 29.41 9.83
N GLU A 113 26.79 28.76 9.02
CA GLU A 113 28.13 29.27 8.67
C GLU A 113 28.04 30.55 7.82
N VAL A 114 27.03 30.66 6.95
CA VAL A 114 26.81 31.86 6.12
C VAL A 114 26.16 32.96 6.89
N ASP A 115 25.09 32.69 7.63
CA ASP A 115 24.34 33.61 8.46
C ASP A 115 23.58 32.81 9.56
N PRO A 116 23.75 33.12 10.86
CA PRO A 116 23.01 32.47 11.94
C PRO A 116 21.49 32.49 11.77
N LEU A 117 20.97 33.49 11.05
CA LEU A 117 19.53 33.65 10.71
C LEU A 117 19.25 33.41 9.24
N ALA A 118 20.08 32.63 8.54
CA ALA A 118 19.92 32.33 7.10
C ALA A 118 18.53 31.80 6.73
N HIS A 119 17.86 31.07 7.62
CA HIS A 119 16.52 30.55 7.40
C HIS A 119 15.43 31.65 7.37
N GLU A 120 15.69 32.82 7.91
CA GLU A 120 14.81 34.00 7.86
C GLU A 120 15.24 35.01 6.78
N ASN A 121 16.45 34.86 6.23
CA ASN A 121 17.00 35.78 5.25
C ASN A 121 16.68 35.36 3.82
N PRO A 122 15.79 36.07 3.09
CA PRO A 122 15.44 35.75 1.71
C PRO A 122 16.64 35.66 0.74
N ALA A 123 17.73 36.39 1.02
CA ALA A 123 18.93 36.38 0.20
C ALA A 123 19.70 35.04 0.28
N CYS A 124 19.53 34.29 1.38
CA CYS A 124 20.15 32.98 1.60
C CYS A 124 19.28 31.84 1.08
N LEU A 125 18.04 32.10 0.63
CA LEU A 125 17.08 31.08 0.20
C LEU A 125 16.82 31.19 -1.31
N HIS A 126 16.49 30.03 -1.93
CA HIS A 126 16.08 30.02 -3.33
C HIS A 126 14.76 30.80 -3.52
N GLY A 127 14.64 31.61 -4.57
CA GLY A 127 13.52 32.51 -4.81
C GLY A 127 12.11 31.88 -4.85
N ASN A 128 12.00 30.56 -4.97
CA ASN A 128 10.72 29.85 -4.84
C ASN A 128 10.20 29.79 -3.39
N PHE A 129 11.07 29.98 -2.40
CA PHE A 129 10.74 29.93 -0.97
C PHE A 129 10.60 31.31 -0.32
N THR A 130 10.78 32.37 -1.10
CA THR A 130 10.79 33.76 -0.60
C THR A 130 9.58 34.59 -1.08
N LYS A 131 8.56 33.91 -1.61
CA LYS A 131 7.32 34.55 -2.08
C LYS A 131 6.26 34.57 -0.99
#